data_b740bd79ca09ceec72e7addda39f1cd3
#
_entry.id   b740bd79ca09ceec72e7addda39f1cd3
#
_cell.length_a   1.000
_cell.length_b   1.000
_cell.length_c   1.000
_cell.angle_alpha   90.00
_cell.angle_beta   90.00
_cell.angle_gamma   90.00
#
_symmetry.space_group_name_H-M   'P 1'
#
loop_
_entity.id
_entity.type
_entity.pdbx_description
1 polymer ?
#
loop_
_entity_poly.entity_id
_entity_poly.type
_entity_poly.pdbx_seq_one_letter_code
_entity_poly.pdbx_strand_id
1 'polypeptide(L)'
;MAFYDALKMLVLVELSTGAYVKARLKRKGWETNSIALAVPLEKTDFDPSTFKLISINEETGEANEIGAMTAENIMATDWDVIMEADV
;
A
#
# COMPACT_ATOMS: atom_id res chain seq x y z
N MET A 1 11.61 -5.78 5.15
CA MET A 1 10.93 -5.56 6.44
C MET A 1 9.69 -6.44 6.56
N ALA A 2 9.23 -6.66 7.79
CA ALA A 2 7.99 -7.39 8.01
C ALA A 2 6.81 -6.62 7.43
N PHE A 3 5.76 -7.34 7.05
CA PHE A 3 4.55 -6.74 6.46
C PHE A 3 3.97 -5.63 7.35
N TYR A 4 3.89 -5.88 8.65
CA TYR A 4 3.31 -4.92 9.59
C TYR A 4 4.11 -3.61 9.64
N ASP A 5 5.42 -3.70 9.63
CA ASP A 5 6.30 -2.52 9.63
C ASP A 5 6.18 -1.74 8.31
N ALA A 6 6.12 -2.46 7.20
CA ALA A 6 5.92 -1.86 5.90
C ALA A 6 4.55 -1.16 5.80
N LEU A 7 3.52 -1.78 6.35
CA LEU A 7 2.18 -1.20 6.37
C LEU A 7 2.12 0.07 7.20
N LYS A 8 2.76 0.09 8.37
CA LYS A 8 2.87 1.30 9.19
C LYS A 8 3.53 2.44 8.42
N MET A 9 4.61 2.13 7.72
CA MET A 9 5.33 3.12 6.94
C MET A 9 4.46 3.67 5.82
N LEU A 10 3.70 2.81 5.14
CA LEU A 10 2.78 3.21 4.09
C LEU A 10 1.71 4.17 4.63
N VAL A 11 1.12 3.85 5.77
CA VAL A 11 0.12 4.71 6.43
C VAL A 11 0.72 6.07 6.78
N LEU A 12 1.93 6.08 7.37
CA LEU A 12 2.60 7.33 7.74
C LEU A 12 2.91 8.20 6.53
N VAL A 13 3.30 7.61 5.41
CA VAL A 13 3.54 8.36 4.17
C VAL A 13 2.26 9.02 3.68
N GLU A 14 1.15 8.28 3.67
CA GLU A 14 -0.15 8.83 3.26
C GLU A 14 -0.58 9.98 4.16
N LEU A 15 -0.44 9.83 5.48
CA LEU A 15 -0.79 10.86 6.44
C LEU A 15 0.09 12.10 6.31
N SER A 16 1.36 11.93 5.97
CA SER A 16 2.33 13.02 5.93
C SER A 16 2.30 13.79 4.61
N THR A 17 2.00 13.13 3.50
CA THR A 17 2.15 13.71 2.17
C THR A 17 0.85 14.11 1.50
N GLY A 18 -0.30 13.63 2.02
CA GLY A 18 -1.60 13.94 1.43
C GLY A 18 -1.72 13.50 -0.03
N ALA A 19 -1.12 12.38 -0.37
CA ALA A 19 -1.12 11.79 -1.71
C ALA A 19 -0.20 12.47 -2.74
N TYR A 20 0.69 13.38 -2.33
CA TYR A 20 1.71 13.93 -3.22
C TYR A 20 2.81 12.92 -3.54
N VAL A 21 2.95 11.89 -2.71
CA VAL A 21 3.91 10.82 -2.92
C VAL A 21 3.15 9.53 -3.17
N LYS A 22 3.46 8.90 -4.29
CA LYS A 22 2.88 7.61 -4.62
C LYS A 22 3.66 6.52 -3.87
N ALA A 23 3.01 5.89 -2.90
CA ALA A 23 3.61 4.85 -2.08
C ALA A 23 2.95 3.49 -2.35
N ARG A 24 3.76 2.45 -2.41
CA ARG A 24 3.32 1.07 -2.66
C ARG A 24 4.12 0.10 -1.81
N LEU A 25 3.50 -1.02 -1.46
CA LEU A 25 4.18 -2.15 -0.84
C LEU A 25 4.46 -3.22 -1.87
N LYS A 26 5.66 -3.76 -1.87
CA LYS A 26 6.05 -4.89 -2.71
C LYS A 26 6.88 -5.87 -1.92
N ARG A 27 6.70 -7.16 -2.20
CA ARG A 27 7.66 -8.17 -1.78
C ARG A 27 8.78 -8.27 -2.79
N LYS A 28 9.94 -8.73 -2.34
CA LYS A 28 11.06 -9.03 -3.23
C LYS A 28 10.61 -10.06 -4.27
N GLY A 29 10.85 -9.77 -5.52
CA GLY A 29 10.44 -10.63 -6.63
C GLY A 29 9.08 -10.30 -7.24
N TRP A 30 8.31 -9.41 -6.66
CA TRP A 30 7.09 -8.92 -7.29
C TRP A 30 7.46 -7.92 -8.38
N GLU A 31 7.16 -8.25 -9.63
CA GLU A 31 7.51 -7.41 -10.78
C GLU A 31 6.39 -6.44 -11.16
N THR A 32 5.16 -6.92 -11.18
CA THR A 32 4.02 -6.15 -11.69
C THR A 32 2.97 -5.86 -10.64
N ASN A 33 2.97 -6.56 -9.52
CA ASN A 33 1.97 -6.39 -8.47
C ASN A 33 2.50 -5.54 -7.33
N SER A 34 1.63 -4.70 -6.80
CA SER A 34 1.91 -3.91 -5.60
C SER A 34 0.65 -3.74 -4.78
N ILE A 35 0.82 -3.31 -3.54
CA ILE A 35 -0.29 -3.02 -2.63
C ILE A 35 -0.28 -1.53 -2.31
N ALA A 36 -1.44 -0.91 -2.42
CA ALA A 36 -1.64 0.50 -2.09
C ALA A 36 -2.72 0.66 -1.04
N LEU A 37 -2.75 1.84 -0.41
CA LEU A 37 -3.86 2.24 0.43
C LEU A 37 -4.87 3.03 -0.40
N ALA A 38 -6.14 2.64 -0.27
CA ALA A 38 -7.25 3.44 -0.76
C ALA A 38 -7.79 4.26 0.40
N VAL A 39 -7.68 5.57 0.29
CA VAL A 39 -8.14 6.51 1.30
C VAL A 39 -9.45 7.14 0.81
N PRO A 40 -10.51 7.15 1.62
CA PRO A 40 -11.77 7.77 1.21
C PRO A 40 -11.58 9.26 0.92
N LEU A 41 -12.05 9.71 -0.25
CA LEU A 41 -11.93 11.10 -0.69
C LEU A 41 -12.75 12.08 0.15
N GLU A 42 -13.79 11.60 0.79
CA GLU A 42 -14.75 12.45 1.51
C GLU A 42 -14.40 12.68 2.99
N LYS A 43 -13.36 12.05 3.49
CA LYS A 43 -13.00 12.19 4.89
C LYS A 43 -11.94 13.25 5.09
N THR A 44 -12.26 14.20 5.95
CA THR A 44 -11.34 15.22 6.42
C THR A 44 -10.50 14.74 7.60
N ASP A 45 -10.95 13.68 8.29
CA ASP A 45 -10.23 13.10 9.43
C ASP A 45 -9.54 11.80 9.00
N PHE A 46 -8.28 11.68 9.39
CA PHE A 46 -7.51 10.48 9.12
C PHE A 46 -7.86 9.39 10.12
N ASP A 47 -8.76 8.52 9.72
CA ASP A 47 -9.11 7.34 10.50
C ASP A 47 -8.60 6.10 9.75
N PRO A 48 -7.49 5.49 10.20
CA PRO A 48 -6.92 4.32 9.53
C PRO A 48 -7.90 3.15 9.40
N SER A 49 -8.93 3.09 10.25
CA SER A 49 -9.94 2.02 10.16
C SER A 49 -10.75 2.08 8.87
N THR A 50 -10.75 3.20 8.17
CA THR A 50 -11.47 3.37 6.91
C THR A 50 -10.60 3.17 5.68
N PHE A 51 -9.30 3.02 5.86
CA PHE A 51 -8.37 2.78 4.76
C PHE A 51 -8.48 1.33 4.32
N LYS A 52 -8.47 1.10 3.03
CA LYS A 52 -8.53 -0.24 2.46
C LYS A 52 -7.24 -0.56 1.72
N LEU A 53 -6.86 -1.82 1.73
CA LEU A 53 -5.74 -2.29 0.94
C LEU A 53 -6.24 -2.69 -0.44
N ILE A 54 -5.56 -2.21 -1.47
CA ILE A 54 -5.87 -2.57 -2.84
C ILE A 54 -4.63 -3.18 -3.50
N SER A 55 -4.87 -4.20 -4.32
CA SER A 55 -3.85 -4.81 -5.15
C SER A 55 -3.85 -4.08 -6.49
N ILE A 56 -2.68 -3.66 -6.94
CA ILE A 56 -2.53 -2.96 -8.22
C ILE A 56 -1.62 -3.79 -9.12
N ASN A 57 -2.10 -4.03 -10.35
CA ASN A 57 -1.24 -4.53 -11.41
C ASN A 57 -0.68 -3.30 -12.14
N GLU A 58 0.60 -3.02 -11.93
CA GLU A 58 1.24 -1.81 -12.47
C GLU A 58 1.38 -1.84 -13.99
N GLU A 59 1.35 -3.02 -14.59
CA GLU A 59 1.43 -3.16 -16.04
C GLU A 59 0.12 -2.79 -16.74
N THR A 60 -1.02 -3.22 -16.17
CA THR A 60 -2.34 -2.97 -16.74
C THR A 60 -3.08 -1.81 -16.10
N GLY A 61 -2.65 -1.40 -14.91
CA GLY A 61 -3.36 -0.40 -14.11
C GLY A 61 -4.59 -0.93 -13.40
N GLU A 62 -4.87 -2.23 -13.48
CA GLU A 62 -6.01 -2.83 -12.81
C GLU A 62 -5.83 -2.81 -11.30
N ALA A 63 -6.85 -2.35 -10.58
CA ALA A 63 -6.85 -2.28 -9.13
C ALA A 63 -8.04 -3.03 -8.56
N ASN A 64 -7.80 -3.85 -7.54
CA ASN A 64 -8.82 -4.65 -6.89
C ASN A 64 -8.66 -4.58 -5.37
N GLU A 65 -9.77 -4.47 -4.66
CA GLU A 65 -9.76 -4.51 -3.20
C GLU A 65 -9.29 -5.90 -2.73
N ILE A 66 -8.39 -5.91 -1.73
CA ILE A 66 -7.88 -7.15 -1.16
C ILE A 66 -8.85 -7.61 -0.07
N GLY A 67 -9.55 -8.72 -0.34
CA GLY A 67 -10.45 -9.32 0.65
C GLY A 67 -9.72 -10.16 1.69
N ALA A 68 -8.60 -10.78 1.31
CA ALA A 68 -7.79 -11.59 2.20
C ALA A 68 -6.36 -11.68 1.68
N MET A 69 -5.40 -11.78 2.60
CA MET A 69 -4.01 -12.05 2.28
C MET A 69 -3.65 -13.45 2.74
N THR A 70 -2.76 -14.11 2.00
CA THR A 70 -2.25 -15.41 2.44
C THR A 70 -1.34 -15.25 3.65
N ALA A 71 -1.30 -16.28 4.49
CA ALA A 71 -0.39 -16.29 5.64
C ALA A 71 1.06 -16.13 5.20
N GLU A 72 1.44 -16.71 4.06
CA GLU A 72 2.76 -16.58 3.50
C GLU A 72 3.14 -15.11 3.28
N ASN A 73 2.25 -14.32 2.69
CA ASN A 73 2.50 -12.90 2.46
C ASN A 73 2.54 -12.10 3.75
N ILE A 74 1.65 -12.38 4.70
CA ILE A 74 1.61 -11.68 5.99
C ILE A 74 2.89 -11.94 6.79
N MET A 75 3.39 -13.17 6.77
CA MET A 75 4.57 -13.57 7.54
C MET A 75 5.90 -13.29 6.85
N ALA A 76 5.88 -12.89 5.60
CA ALA A 76 7.10 -12.60 4.86
C ALA A 76 7.85 -11.41 5.48
N THR A 77 9.18 -11.45 5.38
CA THR A 77 10.06 -10.41 5.92
C THR A 77 10.79 -9.63 4.83
N ASP A 78 10.41 -9.83 3.58
CA ASP A 78 11.03 -9.20 2.41
C ASP A 78 10.17 -8.08 1.80
N TRP A 79 9.31 -7.46 2.58
CA TRP A 79 8.49 -6.34 2.15
C TRP A 79 9.31 -5.06 2.04
N ASP A 80 9.04 -4.27 1.02
CA ASP A 80 9.60 -2.94 0.83
C ASP A 80 8.51 -1.92 0.55
N VAL A 81 8.78 -0.69 0.95
CA VAL A 81 7.94 0.46 0.61
C VAL A 81 8.60 1.20 -0.55
N ILE A 82 7.92 1.24 -1.67
CA ILE A 82 8.39 1.97 -2.85
C ILE A 82 7.68 3.31 -2.89
N MET A 83 8.43 4.39 -3.00
CA MET A 83 7.90 5.75 -3.03
C MET A 83 8.36 6.47 -4.29
N GLU A 84 7.40 7.07 -4.99
CA GLU A 84 7.67 7.92 -6.15
C GLU A 84 6.98 9.25 -5.96
N ALA A 85 7.73 10.33 -6.17
CA ALA A 85 7.13 11.65 -6.16
C ALA A 85 6.19 11.79 -7.37
N ASP A 86 4.97 12.20 -7.12
CA ASP A 86 3.99 12.46 -8.17
C ASP A 86 4.20 13.90 -8.64
N VAL A 87 4.87 14.05 -9.75
CA VAL A 87 5.22 15.36 -10.30
C VAL A 87 4.22 15.78 -11.35
#